data_9db90b8e38fdf5621c02e49b9c33ac8f
#
_entry.id   9db90b8e38fdf5621c02e49b9c33ac8f
#
_cell.length_a   1.000
_cell.length_b   1.000
_cell.length_c   1.000
_cell.angle_alpha   90.00
_cell.angle_beta   90.00
_cell.angle_gamma   90.00
#
_symmetry.space_group_name_H-M   'P 1'
#
loop_
_entity.id
_entity.type
_entity.pdbx_description
1 polymer ?
#
loop_
_entity_poly.entity_id
_entity_poly.type
_entity_poly.pdbx_seq_one_letter_code
_entity_poly.pdbx_strand_id
1 'polypeptide(L)'
;LIISDIDGTFITPTGRVTPRLRDTVVRAVRSGAKFALATGRPHRWLMPVLDQLPIAPTCVCANGAVVYDPVKDTVVRSFELAPETMQRVVDAVGKALAPHGLQHGFGVERVGQSALDPEEDCFLITPEYNRDAWDSSFGIGTAAEIVAEPAAKLLVRCPQLRSAELFDLVAPTIEPEDAHLTYSMDEGLICLLYTSDAADERSS
;
A
#
# COMPACT_ATOMS: atom_id res chain seq x y z
N LEU A 1 -22.18 -9.83 3.23
CA LEU A 1 -21.02 -8.96 3.27
C LEU A 1 -20.91 -8.18 1.96
N ILE A 2 -20.72 -6.87 2.06
CA ILE A 2 -20.47 -5.97 0.92
C ILE A 2 -19.08 -5.38 1.16
N ILE A 3 -18.18 -5.47 0.18
CA ILE A 3 -16.87 -4.83 0.20
C ILE A 3 -16.79 -3.94 -1.03
N SER A 4 -16.40 -2.68 -0.85
CA SER A 4 -16.22 -1.72 -1.95
C SER A 4 -14.78 -1.24 -1.99
N ASP A 5 -14.21 -1.19 -3.18
CA ASP A 5 -13.02 -0.41 -3.44
C ASP A 5 -13.32 1.08 -3.29
N ILE A 6 -12.30 1.89 -2.99
CA ILE A 6 -12.44 3.33 -2.74
C ILE A 6 -12.22 4.13 -4.02
N ASP A 7 -11.04 4.02 -4.62
CA ASP A 7 -10.61 4.91 -5.69
C ASP A 7 -11.23 4.52 -7.02
N GLY A 8 -11.93 5.47 -7.67
CA GLY A 8 -12.65 5.19 -8.92
C GLY A 8 -13.94 4.38 -8.76
N THR A 9 -14.31 3.98 -7.53
CA THR A 9 -15.50 3.18 -7.24
C THR A 9 -16.39 3.84 -6.20
N PHE A 10 -15.91 4.04 -4.99
CA PHE A 10 -16.69 4.57 -3.87
C PHE A 10 -16.68 6.09 -3.81
N ILE A 11 -15.60 6.72 -4.24
CA ILE A 11 -15.45 8.17 -4.29
C ILE A 11 -15.36 8.67 -5.73
N THR A 12 -15.81 9.91 -5.94
CA THR A 12 -15.64 10.63 -7.20
C THR A 12 -14.17 11.00 -7.41
N PRO A 13 -13.76 11.44 -8.64
CA PRO A 13 -12.42 11.96 -8.87
C PRO A 13 -12.03 13.14 -7.98
N THR A 14 -13.01 13.81 -7.36
CA THR A 14 -12.79 14.91 -6.38
C THR A 14 -12.79 14.41 -4.93
N GLY A 15 -12.67 13.11 -4.68
CA GLY A 15 -12.62 12.51 -3.35
C GLY A 15 -13.94 12.51 -2.57
N ARG A 16 -15.10 12.69 -3.25
CA ARG A 16 -16.42 12.84 -2.59
C ARG A 16 -17.24 11.57 -2.66
N VAL A 17 -17.82 11.19 -1.53
CA VAL A 17 -18.90 10.18 -1.47
C VAL A 17 -20.22 10.86 -1.85
N THR A 18 -20.89 10.36 -2.89
CA THR A 18 -22.18 10.95 -3.30
C THR A 18 -23.28 10.71 -2.26
N PRO A 19 -24.23 11.65 -2.05
CA PRO A 19 -25.32 11.46 -1.10
C PRO A 19 -26.10 10.17 -1.37
N ARG A 20 -26.38 9.85 -2.63
CA ARG A 20 -27.10 8.63 -3.03
C ARG A 20 -26.36 7.36 -2.58
N LEU A 21 -25.06 7.30 -2.77
CA LEU A 21 -24.23 6.15 -2.37
C LEU A 21 -24.20 6.03 -0.85
N ARG A 22 -23.89 7.11 -0.15
CA ARG A 22 -23.91 7.18 1.32
C ARG A 22 -25.23 6.64 1.90
N ASP A 23 -26.36 7.17 1.41
CA ASP A 23 -27.68 6.78 1.91
C ASP A 23 -28.02 5.31 1.58
N THR A 24 -27.51 4.80 0.45
CA THR A 24 -27.68 3.39 0.05
C THR A 24 -26.90 2.47 0.98
N VAL A 25 -25.63 2.79 1.27
CA VAL A 25 -24.81 2.02 2.21
C VAL A 25 -25.41 2.02 3.61
N VAL A 26 -25.87 3.18 4.09
CA VAL A 26 -26.53 3.28 5.40
C VAL A 26 -27.79 2.40 5.47
N ARG A 27 -28.62 2.39 4.42
CA ARG A 27 -29.79 1.51 4.37
C ARG A 27 -29.40 0.03 4.38
N ALA A 28 -28.38 -0.35 3.61
CA ALA A 28 -27.88 -1.73 3.57
C ALA A 28 -27.39 -2.18 4.96
N VAL A 29 -26.60 -1.36 5.63
CA VAL A 29 -26.10 -1.66 6.99
C VAL A 29 -27.26 -1.76 7.99
N ARG A 30 -28.23 -0.84 7.93
CA ARG A 30 -29.44 -0.89 8.78
C ARG A 30 -30.30 -2.13 8.53
N SER A 31 -30.27 -2.69 7.33
CA SER A 31 -30.95 -3.95 7.00
C SER A 31 -30.18 -5.21 7.41
N GLY A 32 -29.04 -5.06 8.11
CA GLY A 32 -28.22 -6.16 8.61
C GLY A 32 -27.04 -6.56 7.72
N ALA A 33 -26.78 -5.87 6.61
CA ALA A 33 -25.60 -6.13 5.80
C ALA A 33 -24.34 -5.67 6.53
N LYS A 34 -23.27 -6.48 6.47
CA LYS A 34 -21.92 -6.05 6.85
C LYS A 34 -21.30 -5.31 5.66
N PHE A 35 -20.69 -4.16 5.92
CA PHE A 35 -20.04 -3.33 4.92
C PHE A 35 -18.56 -3.09 5.30
N ALA A 36 -17.67 -3.17 4.35
CA ALA A 36 -16.24 -2.90 4.48
C ALA A 36 -15.74 -2.12 3.27
N LEU A 37 -14.65 -1.40 3.45
CA LEU A 37 -13.90 -0.74 2.37
C LEU A 37 -12.60 -1.52 2.08
N ALA A 38 -12.17 -1.54 0.82
CA ALA A 38 -10.88 -2.10 0.41
C ALA A 38 -10.15 -1.08 -0.45
N THR A 39 -8.82 -0.94 -0.28
CA THR A 39 -8.06 0.10 -0.98
C THR A 39 -6.56 -0.20 -0.98
N GLY A 40 -5.85 0.34 -1.98
CA GLY A 40 -4.39 0.43 -1.98
C GLY A 40 -3.82 1.48 -1.03
N ARG A 41 -4.65 2.41 -0.53
CA ARG A 41 -4.22 3.46 0.40
C ARG A 41 -3.80 2.88 1.75
N PRO A 42 -2.83 3.50 2.45
CA PRO A 42 -2.62 3.24 3.88
C PRO A 42 -3.85 3.70 4.68
N HIS A 43 -4.06 3.09 5.85
CA HIS A 43 -5.19 3.45 6.72
C HIS A 43 -5.16 4.92 7.17
N ARG A 44 -3.97 5.52 7.29
CA ARG A 44 -3.77 6.93 7.64
C ARG A 44 -4.44 7.90 6.64
N TRP A 45 -4.61 7.49 5.39
CA TRP A 45 -5.22 8.32 4.34
C TRP A 45 -6.73 8.12 4.18
N LEU A 46 -7.36 7.38 5.09
CA LEU A 46 -8.80 7.08 4.99
C LEU A 46 -9.71 8.11 5.66
N MET A 47 -9.19 8.90 6.60
CA MET A 47 -10.01 9.85 7.36
C MET A 47 -10.85 10.77 6.46
N PRO A 48 -10.33 11.37 5.36
CA PRO A 48 -11.12 12.22 4.47
C PRO A 48 -12.31 11.50 3.79
N VAL A 49 -12.24 10.16 3.68
CA VAL A 49 -13.34 9.34 3.14
C VAL A 49 -14.31 8.95 4.25
N LEU A 50 -13.78 8.49 5.39
CA LEU A 50 -14.54 8.03 6.54
C LEU A 50 -15.41 9.14 7.15
N ASP A 51 -14.90 10.37 7.23
CA ASP A 51 -15.61 11.54 7.73
C ASP A 51 -16.87 11.91 6.92
N GLN A 52 -16.98 11.41 5.70
CA GLN A 52 -18.17 11.60 4.86
C GLN A 52 -19.28 10.56 5.12
N LEU A 53 -19.00 9.55 5.97
CA LEU A 53 -19.92 8.46 6.26
C LEU A 53 -20.46 8.57 7.68
N PRO A 54 -21.77 8.34 7.91
CA PRO A 54 -22.32 8.23 9.26
C PRO A 54 -22.15 6.82 9.86
N ILE A 55 -21.24 6.04 9.34
CA ILE A 55 -20.83 4.70 9.77
C ILE A 55 -19.33 4.61 9.71
N ALA A 56 -18.73 3.72 10.50
CA ALA A 56 -17.31 3.46 10.51
C ALA A 56 -17.03 1.99 10.11
N PRO A 57 -16.95 1.69 8.81
CA PRO A 57 -16.73 0.33 8.34
C PRO A 57 -15.30 -0.12 8.61
N THR A 58 -15.10 -1.42 8.84
CA THR A 58 -13.77 -2.03 8.79
C THR A 58 -13.14 -1.77 7.42
N CYS A 59 -11.85 -1.45 7.41
CA CYS A 59 -11.12 -1.14 6.18
C CYS A 59 -10.00 -2.15 5.95
N VAL A 60 -9.91 -2.65 4.73
CA VAL A 60 -8.80 -3.46 4.22
C VAL A 60 -7.92 -2.51 3.40
N CYS A 61 -6.73 -2.21 3.91
CA CYS A 61 -5.84 -1.17 3.43
C CYS A 61 -4.55 -1.75 2.85
N ALA A 62 -3.75 -0.90 2.22
CA ALA A 62 -2.43 -1.26 1.70
C ALA A 62 -2.47 -2.53 0.81
N ASN A 63 -3.44 -2.59 -0.12
CA ASN A 63 -3.66 -3.73 -1.02
C ASN A 63 -3.94 -5.07 -0.31
N GLY A 64 -4.52 -5.03 0.89
CA GLY A 64 -4.82 -6.24 1.67
C GLY A 64 -3.85 -6.50 2.83
N ALA A 65 -2.73 -5.79 2.87
CA ALA A 65 -1.71 -5.98 3.90
C ALA A 65 -2.15 -5.50 5.29
N VAL A 66 -3.17 -4.65 5.41
CA VAL A 66 -3.62 -4.08 6.69
C VAL A 66 -5.13 -4.17 6.83
N VAL A 67 -5.60 -4.68 7.96
CA VAL A 67 -7.01 -4.58 8.39
C VAL A 67 -7.10 -3.57 9.52
N TYR A 68 -7.90 -2.51 9.31
CA TYR A 68 -8.03 -1.37 10.21
C TYR A 68 -9.45 -1.22 10.74
N ASP A 69 -9.59 -0.98 12.05
CA ASP A 69 -10.83 -0.65 12.74
C ASP A 69 -10.85 0.86 13.04
N PRO A 70 -11.61 1.66 12.28
CA PRO A 70 -11.65 3.12 12.48
C PRO A 70 -12.44 3.55 13.74
N VAL A 71 -13.23 2.66 14.33
CA VAL A 71 -13.94 2.97 15.59
C VAL A 71 -12.96 3.02 16.76
N LYS A 72 -11.98 2.14 16.74
CA LYS A 72 -10.97 2.02 17.79
C LYS A 72 -9.66 2.73 17.44
N ASP A 73 -9.55 3.23 16.22
CA ASP A 73 -8.30 3.72 15.64
C ASP A 73 -7.16 2.72 15.86
N THR A 74 -7.35 1.50 15.36
CA THR A 74 -6.43 0.38 15.63
C THR A 74 -6.24 -0.49 14.40
N VAL A 75 -5.00 -0.86 14.13
CA VAL A 75 -4.65 -1.95 13.21
C VAL A 75 -5.01 -3.27 13.87
N VAL A 76 -5.96 -3.99 13.28
CA VAL A 76 -6.45 -5.28 13.79
C VAL A 76 -5.54 -6.42 13.35
N ARG A 77 -5.01 -6.32 12.13
CA ARG A 77 -4.10 -7.30 11.53
C ARG A 77 -3.23 -6.63 10.50
N SER A 78 -1.97 -7.02 10.44
CA SER A 78 -1.04 -6.65 9.37
C SER A 78 -0.33 -7.87 8.79
N PHE A 79 0.08 -7.75 7.53
CA PHE A 79 0.98 -8.65 6.84
C PHE A 79 2.12 -7.79 6.32
N GLU A 80 3.32 -8.03 6.80
CA GLU A 80 4.46 -7.14 6.57
C GLU A 80 5.63 -7.93 6.00
N LEU A 81 6.36 -7.28 5.10
CA LEU A 81 7.65 -7.76 4.62
C LEU A 81 8.66 -7.66 5.76
N ALA A 82 9.38 -8.72 6.02
CA ALA A 82 10.47 -8.71 6.99
C ALA A 82 11.67 -7.90 6.46
N PRO A 83 12.49 -7.29 7.34
CA PRO A 83 13.68 -6.53 6.95
C PRO A 83 14.62 -7.31 6.05
N GLU A 84 14.88 -8.57 6.36
CA GLU A 84 15.77 -9.44 5.59
C GLU A 84 15.23 -9.71 4.18
N THR A 85 13.93 -9.85 4.04
CA THR A 85 13.26 -10.01 2.74
C THR A 85 13.37 -8.73 1.94
N MET A 86 13.08 -7.59 2.52
CA MET A 86 13.22 -6.30 1.85
C MET A 86 14.66 -6.01 1.42
N GLN A 87 15.65 -6.37 2.24
CA GLN A 87 17.06 -6.22 1.86
C GLN A 87 17.42 -7.10 0.66
N ARG A 88 16.95 -8.37 0.61
CA ARG A 88 17.15 -9.22 -0.58
C ARG A 88 16.54 -8.63 -1.84
N VAL A 89 15.35 -8.05 -1.71
CA VAL A 89 14.65 -7.38 -2.82
C VAL A 89 15.42 -6.14 -3.27
N VAL A 90 15.89 -5.30 -2.35
CA VAL A 90 16.71 -4.12 -2.67
C VAL A 90 17.96 -4.52 -3.45
N ASP A 91 18.65 -5.57 -3.01
CA ASP A 91 19.85 -6.09 -3.67
C ASP A 91 19.52 -6.65 -5.08
N ALA A 92 18.41 -7.36 -5.22
CA ALA A 92 17.95 -7.92 -6.49
C ALA A 92 17.60 -6.82 -7.49
N VAL A 93 16.84 -5.81 -7.07
CA VAL A 93 16.48 -4.64 -7.88
C VAL A 93 17.75 -3.90 -8.33
N GLY A 94 18.68 -3.63 -7.42
CA GLY A 94 19.96 -3.00 -7.74
C GLY A 94 20.73 -3.75 -8.81
N LYS A 95 20.80 -5.08 -8.70
CA LYS A 95 21.47 -5.94 -9.71
C LYS A 95 20.74 -5.94 -11.06
N ALA A 96 19.41 -5.91 -11.05
CA ALA A 96 18.59 -5.88 -12.27
C ALA A 96 18.78 -4.57 -13.05
N LEU A 97 18.82 -3.44 -12.36
CA LEU A 97 18.84 -2.12 -12.99
C LEU A 97 20.26 -1.60 -13.31
N ALA A 98 21.29 -2.07 -12.59
CA ALA A 98 22.69 -1.64 -12.78
C ALA A 98 23.21 -1.79 -14.23
N PRO A 99 22.96 -2.89 -14.98
CA PRO A 99 23.43 -3.03 -16.36
C PRO A 99 22.85 -1.99 -17.31
N HIS A 100 21.71 -1.39 -16.96
CA HIS A 100 21.02 -0.41 -17.77
C HIS A 100 21.39 1.04 -17.42
N GLY A 101 22.21 1.26 -16.38
CA GLY A 101 22.58 2.60 -15.91
C GLY A 101 21.39 3.42 -15.39
N LEU A 102 20.33 2.74 -14.95
CA LEU A 102 19.08 3.37 -14.52
C LEU A 102 19.18 3.83 -13.06
N GLN A 103 18.81 5.08 -12.80
CA GLN A 103 18.66 5.59 -11.45
C GLN A 103 17.33 5.14 -10.87
N HIS A 104 17.35 4.65 -9.65
CA HIS A 104 16.15 4.19 -8.95
C HIS A 104 16.25 4.51 -7.47
N GLY A 105 15.10 4.64 -6.86
CA GLY A 105 14.97 4.86 -5.43
C GLY A 105 13.97 3.90 -4.81
N PHE A 106 14.04 3.78 -3.50
CA PHE A 106 13.17 2.92 -2.70
C PHE A 106 12.31 3.76 -1.77
N GLY A 107 11.10 3.28 -1.50
CA GLY A 107 10.23 3.77 -0.46
C GLY A 107 9.66 2.60 0.33
N VAL A 108 9.36 2.82 1.60
CA VAL A 108 8.65 1.84 2.44
C VAL A 108 7.41 2.47 3.05
N GLU A 109 6.35 1.69 3.15
CA GLU A 109 5.14 2.05 3.86
C GLU A 109 5.03 1.14 5.08
N ARG A 110 5.46 1.65 6.23
CA ARG A 110 5.31 0.99 7.54
C ARG A 110 3.86 1.06 7.98
N VAL A 111 3.42 0.07 8.72
CA VAL A 111 2.02 -0.02 9.15
C VAL A 111 1.71 1.05 10.19
N GLY A 112 2.54 1.22 11.21
CA GLY A 112 2.20 2.04 12.36
C GLY A 112 1.11 1.37 13.23
N GLN A 113 0.44 2.16 14.08
CA GLN A 113 -0.60 1.68 14.99
C GLN A 113 -1.94 2.42 14.82
N SER A 114 -1.89 3.71 14.50
CA SER A 114 -2.99 4.65 14.46
C SER A 114 -3.03 5.39 13.13
N ALA A 115 -4.21 5.87 12.74
CA ALA A 115 -4.33 6.79 11.61
C ALA A 115 -3.72 8.18 11.88
N LEU A 116 -3.35 8.45 13.12
CA LEU A 116 -2.75 9.71 13.57
C LEU A 116 -1.22 9.64 13.69
N ASP A 117 -0.61 8.50 13.40
CA ASP A 117 0.85 8.36 13.42
C ASP A 117 1.49 9.35 12.42
N PRO A 118 2.65 9.95 12.75
CA PRO A 118 3.34 10.88 11.85
C PRO A 118 3.66 10.21 10.51
N GLU A 119 3.36 10.90 9.42
CA GLU A 119 3.58 10.34 8.08
C GLU A 119 5.07 10.07 7.82
N GLU A 120 5.96 10.94 8.34
CA GLU A 120 7.41 10.80 8.24
C GLU A 120 7.98 9.57 8.95
N ASP A 121 7.27 9.00 9.93
CA ASP A 121 7.65 7.75 10.60
C ASP A 121 7.14 6.52 9.85
N CYS A 122 6.09 6.70 9.07
CA CYS A 122 5.40 5.61 8.39
C CYS A 122 5.75 5.50 6.90
N PHE A 123 6.02 6.62 6.22
CA PHE A 123 6.43 6.63 4.83
C PHE A 123 7.85 7.18 4.71
N LEU A 124 8.81 6.29 4.45
CA LEU A 124 10.23 6.63 4.33
C LEU A 124 10.71 6.35 2.91
N ILE A 125 11.58 7.23 2.40
CA ILE A 125 12.13 7.12 1.04
C ILE A 125 13.63 7.29 1.04
N THR A 126 14.29 6.74 0.02
CA THR A 126 15.68 7.11 -0.29
C THR A 126 15.73 8.43 -1.07
N PRO A 127 16.86 9.17 -1.03
CA PRO A 127 17.00 10.44 -1.76
C PRO A 127 16.72 10.34 -3.27
N GLU A 128 16.98 9.17 -3.87
CA GLU A 128 16.76 8.90 -5.29
C GLU A 128 15.29 8.65 -5.65
N TYR A 129 14.46 8.37 -4.67
CA TYR A 129 13.02 8.20 -4.86
C TYR A 129 12.40 9.57 -5.09
N ASN A 130 12.23 9.98 -6.34
CA ASN A 130 11.75 11.30 -6.72
C ASN A 130 10.47 11.71 -5.95
N ARG A 131 10.62 12.64 -5.01
CA ARG A 131 9.60 13.07 -4.05
C ARG A 131 8.52 13.98 -4.60
N ASP A 132 8.68 14.51 -5.82
CA ASP A 132 7.70 15.40 -6.43
C ASP A 132 6.40 14.68 -6.85
N ALA A 133 6.35 13.37 -6.65
CA ALA A 133 5.19 12.54 -6.99
C ALA A 133 4.08 12.52 -5.92
N TRP A 134 4.38 12.89 -4.67
CA TRP A 134 3.47 12.74 -3.53
C TRP A 134 3.41 14.03 -2.73
N ASP A 135 2.22 14.54 -2.52
CA ASP A 135 1.94 15.75 -1.72
C ASP A 135 1.79 15.39 -0.22
N SER A 136 2.63 14.49 0.29
CA SER A 136 2.63 14.03 1.68
C SER A 136 4.01 14.21 2.31
N SER A 137 4.04 14.39 3.62
CA SER A 137 5.26 14.32 4.42
C SER A 137 5.88 12.91 4.30
N PHE A 138 7.20 12.82 4.41
CA PHE A 138 7.94 11.55 4.37
C PHE A 138 9.27 11.68 5.13
N GLY A 139 9.73 10.55 5.67
CA GLY A 139 11.08 10.43 6.19
C GLY A 139 12.10 10.15 5.08
N ILE A 140 13.34 10.53 5.29
CA ILE A 140 14.44 10.28 4.35
C ILE A 140 15.50 9.43 5.04
N GLY A 141 15.93 8.35 4.39
CA GLY A 141 17.00 7.49 4.89
C GLY A 141 17.73 6.79 3.74
N THR A 142 18.81 6.12 4.06
CA THR A 142 19.47 5.19 3.14
C THR A 142 18.60 3.96 2.91
N ALA A 143 18.85 3.20 1.84
CA ALA A 143 18.12 1.97 1.60
C ALA A 143 18.18 1.00 2.80
N ALA A 144 19.34 0.88 3.45
CA ALA A 144 19.50 0.03 4.63
C ALA A 144 18.68 0.52 5.84
N GLU A 145 18.56 1.84 6.05
CA GLU A 145 17.80 2.42 7.16
C GLU A 145 16.30 2.25 6.96
N ILE A 146 15.79 2.49 5.74
CA ILE A 146 14.34 2.41 5.49
C ILE A 146 13.83 0.97 5.55
N VAL A 147 14.65 -0.05 5.21
CA VAL A 147 14.27 -1.47 5.28
C VAL A 147 14.63 -2.14 6.61
N ALA A 148 15.13 -1.40 7.59
CA ALA A 148 15.56 -1.95 8.88
C ALA A 148 14.39 -2.41 9.77
N GLU A 149 13.18 -2.01 9.48
CA GLU A 149 11.96 -2.39 10.20
C GLU A 149 10.91 -2.96 9.24
N PRO A 150 9.99 -3.84 9.71
CA PRO A 150 8.93 -4.39 8.87
C PRO A 150 8.07 -3.32 8.20
N ALA A 151 7.58 -3.61 7.00
CA ALA A 151 6.72 -2.69 6.24
C ALA A 151 5.62 -3.42 5.46
N ALA A 152 4.46 -2.79 5.32
CA ALA A 152 3.35 -3.30 4.50
C ALA A 152 3.71 -3.32 3.02
N LYS A 153 4.54 -2.35 2.58
CA LYS A 153 4.98 -2.24 1.18
C LYS A 153 6.44 -1.81 1.09
N LEU A 154 7.13 -2.38 0.11
CA LEU A 154 8.35 -1.83 -0.45
C LEU A 154 8.03 -1.29 -1.84
N LEU A 155 8.40 -0.05 -2.10
CA LEU A 155 8.19 0.66 -3.35
C LEU A 155 9.51 0.82 -4.08
N VAL A 156 9.50 0.62 -5.38
CA VAL A 156 10.66 0.89 -6.25
C VAL A 156 10.24 1.89 -7.31
N ARG A 157 10.97 2.97 -7.45
CA ARG A 157 10.72 3.99 -8.45
C ARG A 157 11.93 4.18 -9.35
N CYS A 158 11.68 4.15 -10.66
CA CYS A 158 12.65 4.46 -11.71
C CYS A 158 11.98 5.42 -12.71
N PRO A 159 12.17 6.75 -12.58
CA PRO A 159 11.47 7.75 -13.40
C PRO A 159 11.79 7.67 -14.90
N GLN A 160 12.86 6.96 -15.29
CA GLN A 160 13.25 6.78 -16.69
C GLN A 160 12.45 5.69 -17.41
N LEU A 161 11.68 4.89 -16.68
CA LEU A 161 10.90 3.77 -17.22
C LEU A 161 9.40 3.98 -16.97
N ARG A 162 8.59 3.30 -17.76
CA ARG A 162 7.18 3.07 -17.42
C ARG A 162 7.09 1.93 -16.41
N SER A 163 6.01 1.89 -15.63
CA SER A 163 5.85 0.85 -14.59
C SER A 163 5.87 -0.57 -15.15
N ALA A 164 5.31 -0.79 -16.34
CA ALA A 164 5.35 -2.08 -17.01
C ALA A 164 6.79 -2.50 -17.37
N GLU A 165 7.61 -1.56 -17.90
CA GLU A 165 9.01 -1.81 -18.25
C GLU A 165 9.85 -2.10 -17.00
N LEU A 166 9.63 -1.34 -15.93
CA LEU A 166 10.28 -1.58 -14.64
C LEU A 166 9.88 -2.94 -14.07
N PHE A 167 8.60 -3.29 -14.15
CA PHE A 167 8.09 -4.59 -13.72
C PHE A 167 8.77 -5.73 -14.48
N ASP A 168 8.83 -5.65 -15.81
CA ASP A 168 9.42 -6.69 -16.66
C ASP A 168 10.92 -6.91 -16.38
N LEU A 169 11.65 -5.85 -15.98
CA LEU A 169 13.05 -5.95 -15.61
C LEU A 169 13.26 -6.54 -14.20
N VAL A 170 12.39 -6.21 -13.26
CA VAL A 170 12.55 -6.56 -11.85
C VAL A 170 11.90 -7.92 -11.52
N ALA A 171 10.71 -8.21 -12.05
CA ALA A 171 9.94 -9.41 -11.69
C ALA A 171 10.72 -10.73 -11.83
N PRO A 172 11.56 -10.95 -12.87
CA PRO A 172 12.35 -12.18 -12.99
C PRO A 172 13.42 -12.36 -11.93
N THR A 173 13.72 -11.32 -11.14
CA THR A 173 14.78 -11.34 -10.11
C THR A 173 14.26 -11.48 -8.70
N ILE A 174 12.93 -11.46 -8.52
CA ILE A 174 12.27 -11.58 -7.23
C ILE A 174 11.69 -12.99 -7.10
N GLU A 175 12.08 -13.68 -6.05
CA GLU A 175 11.52 -14.99 -5.75
C GLU A 175 10.06 -14.85 -5.29
N PRO A 176 9.14 -15.72 -5.77
CA PRO A 176 7.72 -15.64 -5.40
C PRO A 176 7.47 -15.70 -3.89
N GLU A 177 8.35 -16.36 -3.13
CA GLU A 177 8.29 -16.47 -1.67
C GLU A 177 8.69 -15.19 -0.96
N ASP A 178 9.47 -14.32 -1.62
CA ASP A 178 9.94 -13.08 -1.02
C ASP A 178 8.88 -11.97 -1.10
N ALA A 179 8.30 -11.74 -2.28
CA ALA A 179 7.31 -10.70 -2.44
C ALA A 179 6.43 -10.87 -3.67
N HIS A 180 5.21 -10.37 -3.59
CA HIS A 180 4.31 -10.20 -4.73
C HIS A 180 4.50 -8.80 -5.34
N LEU A 181 4.82 -8.74 -6.63
CA LEU A 181 4.96 -7.50 -7.37
C LEU A 181 3.63 -7.08 -8.00
N THR A 182 3.35 -5.80 -7.93
CA THR A 182 2.21 -5.18 -8.62
C THR A 182 2.51 -3.71 -8.96
N TYR A 183 1.71 -3.12 -9.84
CA TYR A 183 1.69 -1.68 -10.08
C TYR A 183 0.27 -1.24 -10.49
N SER A 184 -0.07 0.01 -10.21
CA SER A 184 -1.38 0.60 -10.53
C SER A 184 -1.28 1.91 -11.29
N MET A 185 -0.09 2.49 -11.39
CA MET A 185 0.20 3.74 -12.10
C MET A 185 1.30 3.51 -13.13
N ASP A 186 1.35 4.31 -14.18
CA ASP A 186 2.34 4.16 -15.26
C ASP A 186 3.47 5.21 -15.15
N GLU A 187 3.99 5.40 -13.93
CA GLU A 187 4.97 6.44 -13.60
C GLU A 187 6.33 5.88 -13.15
N GLY A 188 6.69 4.69 -13.64
CA GLY A 188 7.92 4.01 -13.24
C GLY A 188 7.93 3.59 -11.78
N LEU A 189 6.76 3.19 -11.25
CA LEU A 189 6.56 2.77 -9.88
C LEU A 189 6.02 1.34 -9.82
N ILE A 190 6.68 0.48 -9.06
CA ILE A 190 6.19 -0.84 -8.69
C ILE A 190 6.11 -0.98 -7.17
N CYS A 191 5.18 -1.82 -6.72
CA CYS A 191 4.96 -2.14 -5.31
C CYS A 191 5.26 -3.61 -5.06
N LEU A 192 5.94 -3.90 -3.96
CA LEU A 192 6.17 -5.25 -3.46
C LEU A 192 5.43 -5.40 -2.14
N LEU A 193 4.67 -6.48 -2.04
CA LEU A 193 3.78 -6.80 -0.94
C LEU A 193 4.15 -8.16 -0.37
N TYR A 194 3.79 -8.40 0.89
CA TYR A 194 3.88 -9.72 1.49
C TYR A 194 3.10 -10.74 0.66
N THR A 195 3.70 -11.92 0.43
CA THR A 195 2.98 -13.08 -0.10
C THR A 195 2.61 -14.00 1.04
N SER A 196 1.32 -14.22 1.29
CA SER A 196 0.92 -15.41 1.99
C SER A 196 1.01 -16.59 1.01
N ASP A 197 1.58 -17.71 1.41
CA ASP A 197 1.41 -18.97 0.71
C ASP A 197 -0.09 -19.32 0.69
N ALA A 198 -0.79 -18.86 -0.33
CA ALA A 198 -2.20 -19.18 -0.56
C ALA A 198 -2.41 -20.69 -0.85
N ALA A 199 -1.33 -21.47 -0.89
CA ALA A 199 -1.34 -22.91 -1.03
C ALA A 199 -1.61 -23.64 0.30
N ASP A 200 -1.22 -23.07 1.44
CA ASP A 200 -1.34 -23.74 2.74
C ASP A 200 -2.75 -23.62 3.36
N GLU A 201 -3.55 -22.62 2.99
CA GLU A 201 -4.91 -22.46 3.50
C GLU A 201 -5.96 -23.37 2.82
N ARG A 202 -5.60 -24.13 1.77
CA ARG A 202 -6.49 -25.09 1.11
C ARG A 202 -6.39 -26.52 1.64
N SER A 203 -5.60 -26.75 2.67
CA SER A 203 -5.33 -28.10 3.24
C SER A 203 -5.82 -28.30 4.67
N SER A 204 -6.77 -27.49 5.15
CA SER A 204 -7.39 -27.67 6.48
C SER A 204 -8.91 -27.71 6.41
#